data_1410cf112c6748853172204d5eea1640
#
_entry.id   1410cf112c6748853172204d5eea1640
#
_cell.length_a   1.000
_cell.length_b   1.000
_cell.length_c   1.000
_cell.angle_alpha   90.00
_cell.angle_beta   90.00
_cell.angle_gamma   90.00
#
_symmetry.space_group_name_H-M   'P 1'
#
loop_
_entity.id
_entity.type
_entity.pdbx_description
1 polymer ?
#
loop_
_entity_poly.entity_id
_entity_poly.type
_entity_poly.pdbx_seq_one_letter_code
_entity_poly.pdbx_strand_id
1 'polypeptide(L)'
;MSTTEINERIRQRRKELGLSAEQVAEMIGVSPATVYRYESSDIKNMRAEKLKPIADALHTTPEWLMGWSDKTEQPDALPSNILPIRMGKPLPLIGNIACGQPILAQQNVEMMVECPETVHADFCLRCRGDSMIGCRMMDGDIVYIRQQDDVDDGQIAAVLIEDEATLKRVYKIGNDRLELRPENPAYPVMTYTGDELNHIRILGLAVAFTSSVK
;
A
#
# COMPACT_ATOMS: atom_id res chain seq x y z
N MET A 1 22.34 31.27 21.79
CA MET A 1 20.90 31.22 22.12
C MET A 1 20.70 30.47 23.41
N SER A 2 19.77 30.94 24.24
CA SER A 2 19.51 30.34 25.54
C SER A 2 18.70 29.05 25.39
N THR A 3 19.01 28.01 26.15
CA THR A 3 18.29 26.73 26.21
C THR A 3 16.80 26.94 26.55
N THR A 4 16.50 28.04 27.23
CA THR A 4 15.13 28.48 27.57
C THR A 4 14.27 28.70 26.33
N GLU A 5 14.86 29.16 25.23
CA GLU A 5 14.11 29.41 23.96
C GLU A 5 13.73 28.10 23.26
N ILE A 6 14.56 27.06 23.31
CA ILE A 6 14.24 25.75 22.71
C ILE A 6 13.10 25.09 23.46
N ASN A 7 13.15 25.07 24.80
CA ASN A 7 12.15 24.46 25.66
C ASN A 7 10.77 25.12 25.46
N GLU A 8 10.75 26.44 25.33
CA GLU A 8 9.54 27.22 25.11
C GLU A 8 8.94 26.97 23.73
N ARG A 9 9.77 26.84 22.67
CA ARG A 9 9.34 26.49 21.32
C ARG A 9 8.74 25.07 21.25
N ILE A 10 9.34 24.08 21.93
CA ILE A 10 8.79 22.71 22.04
C ILE A 10 7.39 22.78 22.64
N ARG A 11 7.25 23.43 23.80
CA ARG A 11 5.97 23.56 24.50
C ARG A 11 4.92 24.30 23.70
N GLN A 12 5.29 25.42 23.06
CA GLN A 12 4.41 26.21 22.23
C GLN A 12 3.88 25.39 21.05
N ARG A 13 4.79 24.73 20.31
CA ARG A 13 4.42 23.95 19.13
C ARG A 13 3.53 22.77 19.47
N ARG A 14 3.82 22.06 20.55
CA ARG A 14 2.93 21.00 21.04
C ARG A 14 1.50 21.51 21.30
N LYS A 15 1.38 22.65 21.94
CA LYS A 15 0.06 23.27 22.21
C LYS A 15 -0.64 23.73 20.93
N GLU A 16 0.06 24.31 19.97
CA GLU A 16 -0.46 24.71 18.65
C GLU A 16 -1.06 23.50 17.91
N LEU A 17 -0.42 22.34 18.03
CA LEU A 17 -0.88 21.09 17.43
C LEU A 17 -1.99 20.38 18.26
N GLY A 18 -2.35 20.91 19.42
CA GLY A 18 -3.35 20.32 20.31
C GLY A 18 -2.90 18.99 20.94
N LEU A 19 -1.60 18.69 20.95
CA LEU A 19 -1.06 17.44 21.46
C LEU A 19 -0.87 17.49 22.99
N SER A 20 -1.17 16.36 23.66
CA SER A 20 -0.77 16.16 25.05
C SER A 20 0.70 15.75 25.17
N ALA A 21 1.30 15.91 26.37
CA ALA A 21 2.67 15.45 26.59
C ALA A 21 2.79 13.92 26.50
N GLU A 22 1.72 13.20 26.83
CA GLU A 22 1.62 11.75 26.73
C GLU A 22 1.66 11.30 25.26
N GLN A 23 0.94 11.98 24.37
CA GLN A 23 0.92 11.69 22.94
C GLN A 23 2.31 11.92 22.31
N VAL A 24 2.96 13.04 22.64
CA VAL A 24 4.32 13.29 22.14
C VAL A 24 5.31 12.26 22.71
N ALA A 25 5.17 11.87 23.98
CA ALA A 25 6.01 10.86 24.60
C ALA A 25 5.92 9.50 23.89
N GLU A 26 4.70 9.09 23.51
CA GLU A 26 4.44 7.87 22.76
C GLU A 26 5.09 7.94 21.36
N MET A 27 4.95 9.07 20.64
CA MET A 27 5.55 9.27 19.31
C MET A 27 7.07 9.16 19.31
N ILE A 28 7.74 9.66 20.36
CA ILE A 28 9.22 9.67 20.43
C ILE A 28 9.80 8.55 21.31
N GLY A 29 8.95 7.65 21.82
CA GLY A 29 9.38 6.47 22.59
C GLY A 29 9.98 6.80 23.96
N VAL A 30 9.47 7.82 24.68
CA VAL A 30 9.94 8.24 26.01
C VAL A 30 8.79 8.29 27.02
N SER A 31 9.09 8.55 28.30
CA SER A 31 8.05 8.79 29.29
C SER A 31 7.49 10.23 29.21
N PRO A 32 6.21 10.47 29.59
CA PRO A 32 5.63 11.81 29.66
C PRO A 32 6.45 12.78 30.53
N ALA A 33 6.99 12.28 31.64
CA ALA A 33 7.89 13.06 32.50
C ALA A 33 9.13 13.58 31.75
N THR A 34 9.62 12.82 30.75
CA THR A 34 10.74 13.24 29.91
C THR A 34 10.34 14.39 28.98
N VAL A 35 9.12 14.38 28.43
CA VAL A 35 8.59 15.49 27.60
C VAL A 35 8.45 16.74 28.44
N TYR A 36 7.86 16.66 29.62
CA TYR A 36 7.79 17.81 30.54
C TYR A 36 9.16 18.36 30.89
N ARG A 37 10.17 17.50 31.03
CA ARG A 37 11.55 17.92 31.25
C ARG A 37 12.17 18.61 30.03
N TYR A 38 11.79 18.21 28.82
CA TYR A 38 12.19 18.90 27.60
C TYR A 38 11.54 20.28 27.46
N GLU A 39 10.36 20.47 28.03
CA GLU A 39 9.62 21.74 28.05
C GLU A 39 9.99 22.67 29.21
N SER A 40 10.71 22.14 30.21
CA SER A 40 11.20 22.90 31.35
C SER A 40 12.64 23.35 31.12
N SER A 41 13.03 24.46 31.78
CA SER A 41 14.39 25.01 31.69
C SER A 41 15.47 24.16 32.39
N ASP A 42 15.15 22.98 32.88
CA ASP A 42 16.06 22.11 33.62
C ASP A 42 17.13 21.43 32.76
N ILE A 43 16.95 21.38 31.44
CA ILE A 43 17.94 20.80 30.51
C ILE A 43 18.77 21.93 29.89
N LYS A 44 19.98 22.12 30.40
CA LYS A 44 20.90 23.15 29.93
C LYS A 44 21.58 22.85 28.58
N ASN A 45 21.59 21.60 28.11
CA ASN A 45 22.18 21.19 26.83
C ASN A 45 21.40 20.04 26.21
N MET A 46 20.53 20.34 25.25
CA MET A 46 19.87 19.31 24.45
C MET A 46 20.77 18.97 23.25
N ARG A 47 21.22 17.70 23.19
CA ARG A 47 22.05 17.22 22.07
C ARG A 47 21.21 17.20 20.78
N ALA A 48 21.83 17.56 19.65
CA ALA A 48 21.18 17.60 18.34
C ALA A 48 20.49 16.27 17.95
N GLU A 49 21.06 15.14 18.38
CA GLU A 49 20.51 13.79 18.16
C GLU A 49 19.11 13.59 18.78
N LYS A 50 18.79 14.33 19.85
CA LYS A 50 17.47 14.28 20.51
C LYS A 50 16.47 15.27 19.95
N LEU A 51 16.94 16.28 19.24
CA LEU A 51 16.07 17.30 18.64
C LEU A 51 15.30 16.76 17.43
N LYS A 52 15.91 15.89 16.64
CA LYS A 52 15.26 15.35 15.43
C LYS A 52 13.96 14.58 15.75
N PRO A 53 13.92 13.58 16.66
CA PRO A 53 12.67 12.90 17.02
C PRO A 53 11.59 13.85 17.54
N ILE A 54 11.98 14.87 18.32
CA ILE A 54 11.06 15.86 18.86
C ILE A 54 10.52 16.76 17.73
N ALA A 55 11.38 17.19 16.82
CA ALA A 55 11.00 17.99 15.67
C ALA A 55 10.04 17.22 14.76
N ASP A 56 10.32 15.94 14.49
CA ASP A 56 9.47 15.07 13.68
C ASP A 56 8.08 14.90 14.32
N ALA A 57 8.01 14.64 15.63
CA ALA A 57 6.74 14.50 16.37
C ALA A 57 5.94 15.82 16.44
N LEU A 58 6.61 16.97 16.39
CA LEU A 58 6.00 18.29 16.41
C LEU A 58 5.80 18.90 15.03
N HIS A 59 6.02 18.13 13.96
CA HIS A 59 5.91 18.59 12.56
C HIS A 59 6.69 19.90 12.32
N THR A 60 7.96 19.91 12.74
CA THR A 60 8.85 21.04 12.58
C THR A 60 10.29 20.56 12.30
N THR A 61 11.24 21.49 12.20
CA THR A 61 12.66 21.19 11.98
C THR A 61 13.50 21.41 13.23
N PRO A 62 14.64 20.71 13.40
CA PRO A 62 15.60 20.99 14.45
C PRO A 62 16.08 22.45 14.43
N GLU A 63 16.25 23.02 13.24
CA GLU A 63 16.68 24.42 13.03
C GLU A 63 15.64 25.41 13.56
N TRP A 64 14.33 25.10 13.38
CA TRP A 64 13.27 25.90 13.96
C TRP A 64 13.26 25.79 15.48
N LEU A 65 13.36 24.59 16.03
CA LEU A 65 13.44 24.39 17.48
C LEU A 65 14.62 25.15 18.08
N MET A 66 15.76 25.19 17.37
CA MET A 66 16.94 25.95 17.78
C MET A 66 16.84 27.47 17.51
N GLY A 67 15.77 27.91 16.84
CA GLY A 67 15.58 29.32 16.51
C GLY A 67 16.48 29.85 15.39
N TRP A 68 17.05 28.94 14.60
CA TRP A 68 17.89 29.30 13.43
C TRP A 68 17.07 29.54 12.17
N SER A 69 15.81 29.10 12.17
CA SER A 69 14.85 29.30 11.08
C SER A 69 13.50 29.72 11.64
N ASP A 70 12.83 30.63 10.95
CA ASP A 70 11.45 31.02 11.27
C ASP A 70 10.42 30.11 10.57
N LYS A 71 10.87 29.21 9.67
CA LYS A 71 10.00 28.24 9.00
C LYS A 71 9.73 27.07 9.92
N THR A 72 8.48 26.94 10.34
CA THR A 72 7.99 25.82 11.16
C THR A 72 7.78 24.55 10.34
N GLU A 73 7.56 24.68 9.04
CA GLU A 73 7.26 23.54 8.18
C GLU A 73 8.54 22.80 7.81
N GLN A 74 8.54 21.48 7.97
CA GLN A 74 9.53 20.64 7.32
C GLN A 74 9.36 20.83 5.81
N PRO A 75 10.46 20.98 5.04
CA PRO A 75 10.39 21.13 3.57
C PRO A 75 9.63 19.99 2.87
N ASP A 76 9.48 18.85 3.55
CA ASP A 76 8.83 17.63 3.06
C ASP A 76 7.45 17.40 3.70
N ALA A 77 6.90 18.33 4.50
CA ALA A 77 5.52 18.20 4.96
C ALA A 77 4.58 18.41 3.78
N LEU A 78 4.10 17.32 3.22
CA LEU A 78 3.08 17.34 2.18
C LEU A 78 1.85 18.09 2.72
N PRO A 79 1.17 18.90 1.88
CA PRO A 79 -0.11 19.48 2.24
C PRO A 79 -1.05 18.44 2.83
N SER A 80 -1.88 18.81 3.81
CA SER A 80 -2.76 17.89 4.55
C SER A 80 -3.74 17.07 3.68
N ASN A 81 -3.94 17.51 2.44
CA ASN A 81 -4.73 16.81 1.42
C ASN A 81 -3.91 15.83 0.57
N ILE A 82 -2.59 15.74 0.78
CA ILE A 82 -1.70 14.80 0.10
C ILE A 82 -1.31 13.71 1.10
N LEU A 83 -1.78 12.50 0.85
CA LEU A 83 -1.34 11.32 1.58
C LEU A 83 -0.12 10.72 0.85
N PRO A 84 1.06 10.62 1.49
CA PRO A 84 2.20 9.95 0.88
C PRO A 84 1.87 8.47 0.66
N ILE A 85 2.06 8.00 -0.56
CA ILE A 85 1.99 6.57 -0.85
C ILE A 85 3.29 5.95 -0.31
N ARG A 86 3.15 5.12 0.73
CA ARG A 86 4.26 4.30 1.19
C ARG A 86 4.32 3.05 0.32
N MET A 87 5.49 2.80 -0.25
CA MET A 87 5.73 1.60 -1.04
C MET A 87 6.18 0.47 -0.13
N GLY A 88 5.53 -0.67 -0.30
CA GLY A 88 5.86 -1.91 0.40
C GLY A 88 6.88 -2.75 -0.38
N LYS A 89 6.85 -4.07 -0.14
CA LYS A 89 7.73 -5.00 -0.83
C LYS A 89 7.36 -5.08 -2.32
N PRO A 90 8.34 -5.01 -3.26
CA PRO A 90 8.06 -5.21 -4.66
C PRO A 90 7.55 -6.64 -4.92
N LEU A 91 6.58 -6.76 -5.83
CA LEU A 91 5.94 -8.01 -6.20
C LEU A 91 6.32 -8.43 -7.62
N PRO A 92 6.42 -9.75 -7.91
CA PRO A 92 6.68 -10.23 -9.24
C PRO A 92 5.47 -10.00 -10.17
N LEU A 93 5.71 -9.41 -11.33
CA LEU A 93 4.76 -9.38 -12.43
C LEU A 93 4.94 -10.67 -13.22
N ILE A 94 3.89 -11.47 -13.28
CA ILE A 94 3.88 -12.74 -14.01
C ILE A 94 3.47 -12.48 -15.45
N GLY A 95 4.33 -12.85 -16.40
CA GLY A 95 4.08 -12.71 -17.82
C GLY A 95 3.38 -13.94 -18.39
N ASN A 96 4.13 -14.99 -18.63
CA ASN A 96 3.61 -16.27 -19.12
C ASN A 96 3.67 -17.31 -18.00
N ILE A 97 2.65 -18.14 -17.93
CA ILE A 97 2.61 -19.25 -16.96
C ILE A 97 2.98 -20.52 -17.72
N ALA A 98 4.13 -21.13 -17.37
CA ALA A 98 4.54 -22.39 -17.95
C ALA A 98 3.72 -23.55 -17.36
N CYS A 99 3.24 -24.45 -18.21
CA CYS A 99 2.47 -25.63 -17.82
C CYS A 99 3.21 -26.47 -16.78
N GLY A 100 2.48 -26.88 -15.72
CA GLY A 100 3.02 -27.74 -14.66
C GLY A 100 4.01 -27.09 -13.70
N GLN A 101 4.30 -25.80 -13.83
CA GLN A 101 5.22 -25.08 -12.97
C GLN A 101 4.47 -24.25 -11.91
N PRO A 102 5.09 -23.99 -10.73
CA PRO A 102 4.54 -23.02 -9.79
C PRO A 102 4.45 -21.62 -10.43
N ILE A 103 3.40 -20.86 -10.14
CA ILE A 103 3.16 -19.51 -10.71
C ILE A 103 4.35 -18.59 -10.46
N LEU A 104 4.92 -18.65 -9.25
CA LEU A 104 6.05 -17.81 -8.82
C LEU A 104 7.42 -18.38 -9.24
N ALA A 105 7.49 -19.32 -10.19
CA ALA A 105 8.76 -19.78 -10.73
C ALA A 105 9.47 -18.59 -11.43
N GLN A 106 10.80 -18.50 -11.26
CA GLN A 106 11.59 -17.37 -11.80
C GLN A 106 11.40 -17.15 -13.31
N GLN A 107 11.19 -18.22 -14.06
CA GLN A 107 10.96 -18.15 -15.51
C GLN A 107 9.65 -17.49 -15.92
N ASN A 108 8.68 -17.39 -14.99
CA ASN A 108 7.39 -16.75 -15.22
C ASN A 108 7.41 -15.26 -14.89
N VAL A 109 8.46 -14.77 -14.21
CA VAL A 109 8.58 -13.37 -13.76
C VAL A 109 9.11 -12.50 -14.89
N GLU A 110 8.30 -11.54 -15.33
CA GLU A 110 8.67 -10.55 -16.33
C GLU A 110 9.53 -9.42 -15.70
N MET A 111 9.07 -8.90 -14.58
CA MET A 111 9.75 -7.84 -13.82
C MET A 111 9.21 -7.77 -12.38
N MET A 112 9.86 -6.97 -11.54
CA MET A 112 9.35 -6.62 -10.21
C MET A 112 8.59 -5.30 -10.28
N VAL A 113 7.43 -5.24 -9.63
CA VAL A 113 6.54 -4.06 -9.57
C VAL A 113 6.45 -3.57 -8.14
N GLU A 114 6.58 -2.27 -7.93
CA GLU A 114 6.37 -1.67 -6.62
C GLU A 114 4.89 -1.78 -6.21
N CYS A 115 4.66 -2.21 -4.98
CA CYS A 115 3.33 -2.39 -4.42
C CYS A 115 3.10 -1.38 -3.30
N PRO A 116 1.97 -0.66 -3.26
CA PRO A 116 1.64 0.16 -2.10
C PRO A 116 1.56 -0.68 -0.80
N GLU A 117 2.09 -0.16 0.31
CA GLU A 117 2.13 -0.88 1.60
C GLU A 117 0.74 -1.31 2.09
N THR A 118 -0.30 -0.57 1.68
CA THR A 118 -1.69 -0.85 2.01
C THR A 118 -2.33 -2.00 1.20
N VAL A 119 -1.65 -2.48 0.14
CA VAL A 119 -2.13 -3.55 -0.74
C VAL A 119 -1.49 -4.87 -0.34
N HIS A 120 -2.30 -5.81 0.13
CA HIS A 120 -1.84 -7.15 0.49
C HIS A 120 -2.02 -8.09 -0.69
N ALA A 121 -0.95 -8.25 -1.46
CA ALA A 121 -0.89 -9.11 -2.64
C ALA A 121 0.43 -9.90 -2.67
N ASP A 122 0.47 -10.96 -3.47
CA ASP A 122 1.62 -11.87 -3.58
C ASP A 122 2.31 -11.77 -4.94
N PHE A 123 1.56 -11.45 -6.00
CA PHE A 123 2.06 -11.24 -7.34
C PHE A 123 1.17 -10.29 -8.14
N CYS A 124 1.63 -9.92 -9.33
CA CYS A 124 0.88 -9.08 -10.26
C CYS A 124 0.66 -9.78 -11.60
N LEU A 125 -0.43 -9.42 -12.26
CA LEU A 125 -0.70 -9.75 -13.67
C LEU A 125 -0.90 -8.48 -14.48
N ARG A 126 -0.51 -8.49 -15.75
CA ARG A 126 -0.84 -7.44 -16.69
C ARG A 126 -2.20 -7.72 -17.31
N CYS A 127 -3.13 -6.77 -17.21
CA CYS A 127 -4.40 -6.84 -17.90
C CYS A 127 -4.16 -6.81 -19.42
N ARG A 128 -4.76 -7.73 -20.15
CA ARG A 128 -4.69 -7.79 -21.63
C ARG A 128 -6.09 -7.71 -22.21
N GLY A 129 -6.23 -6.85 -23.21
CA GLY A 129 -7.52 -6.59 -23.86
C GLY A 129 -8.49 -5.79 -22.98
N ASP A 130 -9.77 -5.84 -23.34
CA ASP A 130 -10.81 -4.99 -22.79
C ASP A 130 -11.95 -5.77 -22.11
N SER A 131 -11.75 -7.06 -21.84
CA SER A 131 -12.79 -7.91 -21.23
C SER A 131 -13.23 -7.48 -19.84
N MET A 132 -12.45 -6.62 -19.15
CA MET A 132 -12.68 -6.15 -17.77
C MET A 132 -12.92 -4.62 -17.68
N ILE A 133 -13.22 -3.95 -18.78
CA ILE A 133 -13.40 -2.48 -18.83
C ILE A 133 -14.55 -1.99 -17.96
N GLY A 134 -15.59 -2.79 -17.75
CA GLY A 134 -16.74 -2.42 -16.91
C GLY A 134 -16.37 -2.20 -15.44
N CYS A 135 -15.28 -2.82 -14.96
CA CYS A 135 -14.71 -2.57 -13.65
C CYS A 135 -13.49 -1.63 -13.68
N ARG A 136 -13.30 -0.86 -14.77
CA ARG A 136 -12.25 0.13 -15.00
C ARG A 136 -10.84 -0.45 -15.19
N MET A 137 -10.69 -1.75 -15.39
CA MET A 137 -9.41 -2.35 -15.74
C MET A 137 -9.21 -2.28 -17.24
N MET A 138 -8.17 -1.56 -17.66
CA MET A 138 -7.85 -1.30 -19.07
C MET A 138 -6.68 -2.17 -19.53
N ASP A 139 -6.53 -2.29 -20.83
CA ASP A 139 -5.35 -2.94 -21.41
C ASP A 139 -4.05 -2.29 -20.95
N GLY A 140 -3.13 -3.11 -20.44
CA GLY A 140 -1.84 -2.68 -19.89
C GLY A 140 -1.83 -2.40 -18.39
N ASP A 141 -2.98 -2.34 -17.72
CA ASP A 141 -3.05 -2.13 -16.26
C ASP A 141 -2.35 -3.28 -15.51
N ILE A 142 -1.77 -2.94 -14.36
CA ILE A 142 -1.15 -3.91 -13.47
C ILE A 142 -2.15 -4.25 -12.35
N VAL A 143 -2.52 -5.52 -12.26
CA VAL A 143 -3.49 -6.02 -11.29
C VAL A 143 -2.74 -6.78 -10.20
N TYR A 144 -2.95 -6.40 -8.94
CA TYR A 144 -2.36 -7.02 -7.76
C TYR A 144 -3.22 -8.20 -7.31
N ILE A 145 -2.62 -9.36 -7.19
CA ILE A 145 -3.29 -10.62 -6.89
C ILE A 145 -2.83 -11.16 -5.54
N ARG A 146 -3.79 -11.43 -4.66
CA ARG A 146 -3.55 -12.22 -3.45
C ARG A 146 -3.74 -13.69 -3.79
N GLN A 147 -2.69 -14.48 -3.60
CA GLN A 147 -2.69 -15.91 -3.93
C GLN A 147 -3.65 -16.67 -3.03
N GLN A 148 -4.59 -17.36 -3.62
CA GLN A 148 -5.53 -18.25 -2.95
C GLN A 148 -6.18 -19.18 -3.97
N ASP A 149 -6.55 -20.38 -3.55
CA ASP A 149 -7.08 -21.43 -4.43
C ASP A 149 -8.59 -21.30 -4.66
N ASP A 150 -9.25 -20.40 -3.93
CA ASP A 150 -10.69 -20.16 -4.05
C ASP A 150 -11.05 -18.69 -3.82
N VAL A 151 -12.22 -18.26 -4.34
CA VAL A 151 -12.77 -16.91 -4.19
C VAL A 151 -14.28 -17.00 -3.98
N ASP A 152 -14.88 -15.96 -3.39
CA ASP A 152 -16.34 -15.88 -3.23
C ASP A 152 -17.02 -15.52 -4.56
N ASP A 153 -18.28 -15.89 -4.67
CA ASP A 153 -19.11 -15.57 -5.85
C ASP A 153 -19.14 -14.05 -6.10
N GLY A 154 -18.93 -13.72 -7.35
CA GLY A 154 -18.91 -12.33 -7.78
C GLY A 154 -17.57 -11.59 -7.57
N GLN A 155 -16.58 -12.23 -6.98
CA GLN A 155 -15.23 -11.65 -6.88
C GLN A 155 -14.48 -11.76 -8.23
N ILE A 156 -13.56 -10.81 -8.47
CA ILE A 156 -12.67 -10.85 -9.63
C ILE A 156 -11.44 -11.64 -9.26
N ALA A 157 -11.14 -12.66 -10.04
CA ALA A 157 -10.00 -13.53 -9.80
C ALA A 157 -9.10 -13.64 -11.04
N ALA A 158 -7.84 -13.93 -10.78
CA ALA A 158 -6.94 -14.49 -11.75
C ALA A 158 -7.24 -15.98 -11.87
N VAL A 159 -7.56 -16.43 -13.06
CA VAL A 159 -7.92 -17.82 -13.36
C VAL A 159 -7.01 -18.33 -14.45
N LEU A 160 -6.41 -19.49 -14.22
CA LEU A 160 -5.67 -20.22 -15.24
C LEU A 160 -6.64 -21.14 -15.98
N ILE A 161 -6.72 -21.01 -17.28
CA ILE A 161 -7.46 -21.87 -18.17
C ILE A 161 -6.42 -22.52 -19.08
N GLU A 162 -6.22 -23.82 -18.96
CA GLU A 162 -5.11 -24.54 -19.58
C GLU A 162 -3.76 -23.90 -19.21
N ASP A 163 -3.17 -23.11 -20.09
CA ASP A 163 -1.87 -22.43 -19.92
C ASP A 163 -1.97 -20.89 -19.96
N GLU A 164 -3.18 -20.34 -19.98
CA GLU A 164 -3.37 -18.90 -20.08
C GLU A 164 -4.05 -18.35 -18.82
N ALA A 165 -3.41 -17.34 -18.19
CA ALA A 165 -4.01 -16.62 -17.08
C ALA A 165 -4.93 -15.52 -17.61
N THR A 166 -6.15 -15.49 -17.08
CA THR A 166 -7.15 -14.47 -17.39
C THR A 166 -7.78 -13.89 -16.15
N LEU A 167 -8.31 -12.65 -16.24
CA LEU A 167 -9.09 -12.01 -15.18
C LEU A 167 -10.56 -12.11 -15.53
N LYS A 168 -11.36 -12.66 -14.63
CA LYS A 168 -12.81 -12.78 -14.77
C LYS A 168 -13.50 -12.66 -13.42
N ARG A 169 -14.77 -12.30 -13.45
CA ARG A 169 -15.64 -12.43 -12.29
C ARG A 169 -16.10 -13.87 -12.17
N VAL A 170 -15.87 -14.47 -11.02
CA VAL A 170 -16.11 -15.90 -10.77
C VAL A 170 -17.47 -16.11 -10.13
N TYR A 171 -18.21 -17.09 -10.61
CA TYR A 171 -19.45 -17.58 -9.99
C TYR A 171 -19.46 -19.09 -9.98
N LYS A 172 -19.68 -19.67 -8.80
CA LYS A 172 -19.82 -21.12 -8.59
C LYS A 172 -21.30 -21.45 -8.52
N ILE A 173 -21.79 -22.31 -9.40
CA ILE A 173 -23.20 -22.65 -9.51
C ILE A 173 -23.35 -24.11 -9.15
N GLY A 174 -23.81 -24.37 -7.91
CA GLY A 174 -23.79 -25.72 -7.34
C GLY A 174 -22.35 -26.21 -7.15
N ASN A 175 -22.16 -27.54 -7.32
CA ASN A 175 -20.87 -28.18 -7.08
C ASN A 175 -20.13 -28.56 -8.38
N ASP A 176 -20.76 -28.42 -9.53
CA ASP A 176 -20.31 -28.98 -10.79
C ASP A 176 -20.19 -27.94 -11.94
N ARG A 177 -20.41 -26.65 -11.65
CA ARG A 177 -20.41 -25.63 -12.67
C ARG A 177 -19.72 -24.35 -12.21
N LEU A 178 -18.83 -23.84 -13.04
CA LEU A 178 -18.13 -22.58 -12.87
C LEU A 178 -18.44 -21.63 -14.02
N GLU A 179 -18.84 -20.41 -13.70
CA GLU A 179 -18.99 -19.35 -14.69
C GLU A 179 -17.92 -18.28 -14.49
N LEU A 180 -17.23 -17.96 -15.57
CA LEU A 180 -16.25 -16.89 -15.64
C LEU A 180 -16.85 -15.77 -16.49
N ARG A 181 -17.26 -14.68 -15.82
CA ARG A 181 -17.95 -13.58 -16.47
C ARG A 181 -16.99 -12.41 -16.73
N PRO A 182 -16.90 -11.96 -17.99
CA PRO A 182 -16.22 -10.70 -18.33
C PRO A 182 -17.02 -9.51 -17.78
N GLU A 183 -16.34 -8.41 -17.55
CA GLU A 183 -16.91 -7.10 -17.23
C GLU A 183 -17.03 -6.22 -18.50
N ASN A 184 -17.28 -6.85 -19.63
CA ASN A 184 -17.56 -6.22 -20.91
C ASN A 184 -18.64 -7.03 -21.62
N PRO A 185 -19.82 -6.44 -21.89
CA PRO A 185 -20.93 -7.15 -22.57
C PRO A 185 -20.61 -7.64 -23.99
N ALA A 186 -19.54 -7.15 -24.61
CA ALA A 186 -19.09 -7.63 -25.92
C ALA A 186 -18.53 -9.05 -25.89
N TYR A 187 -18.22 -9.58 -24.70
CA TYR A 187 -17.66 -10.91 -24.51
C TYR A 187 -18.69 -11.85 -23.88
N PRO A 188 -18.77 -13.10 -24.35
CA PRO A 188 -19.67 -14.09 -23.77
C PRO A 188 -19.20 -14.55 -22.38
N VAL A 189 -20.14 -15.01 -21.57
CA VAL A 189 -19.85 -15.74 -20.33
C VAL A 189 -19.26 -17.10 -20.71
N MET A 190 -18.18 -17.46 -20.06
CA MET A 190 -17.53 -18.76 -20.21
C MET A 190 -18.06 -19.68 -19.10
N THR A 191 -18.64 -20.81 -19.50
CA THR A 191 -19.23 -21.76 -18.56
C THR A 191 -18.51 -23.10 -18.69
N TYR A 192 -18.08 -23.65 -17.56
CA TYR A 192 -17.34 -24.91 -17.48
C TYR A 192 -18.07 -25.89 -16.55
N THR A 193 -18.12 -27.16 -16.93
CA THR A 193 -18.83 -28.21 -16.19
C THR A 193 -18.05 -29.50 -16.20
N GLY A 194 -18.28 -30.35 -15.18
CA GLY A 194 -17.73 -31.70 -15.12
C GLY A 194 -16.22 -31.74 -15.29
N ASP A 195 -15.75 -32.54 -16.26
CA ASP A 195 -14.30 -32.75 -16.50
C ASP A 195 -13.56 -31.51 -16.95
N GLU A 196 -14.25 -30.52 -17.53
CA GLU A 196 -13.62 -29.23 -17.97
C GLU A 196 -13.08 -28.46 -16.76
N LEU A 197 -13.66 -28.63 -15.58
CA LEU A 197 -13.21 -27.99 -14.35
C LEU A 197 -11.79 -28.40 -13.95
N ASN A 198 -11.33 -29.57 -14.37
CA ASN A 198 -9.97 -30.03 -14.10
C ASN A 198 -8.89 -29.24 -14.83
N HIS A 199 -9.26 -28.49 -15.87
CA HIS A 199 -8.37 -27.63 -16.65
C HIS A 199 -8.39 -26.18 -16.18
N ILE A 200 -9.13 -25.88 -15.10
CA ILE A 200 -9.28 -24.53 -14.58
C ILE A 200 -8.74 -24.46 -13.16
N ARG A 201 -7.94 -23.46 -12.89
CA ARG A 201 -7.41 -23.21 -11.55
C ARG A 201 -7.52 -21.74 -11.19
N ILE A 202 -8.09 -21.44 -10.02
CA ILE A 202 -8.04 -20.11 -9.44
C ILE A 202 -6.62 -19.88 -8.94
N LEU A 203 -6.01 -18.79 -9.37
CA LEU A 203 -4.65 -18.40 -8.99
C LEU A 203 -4.66 -17.43 -7.81
N GLY A 204 -5.74 -16.67 -7.67
CA GLY A 204 -5.90 -15.72 -6.58
C GLY A 204 -6.94 -14.64 -6.84
N LEU A 205 -7.21 -13.88 -5.80
CA LEU A 205 -8.14 -12.76 -5.79
C LEU A 205 -7.47 -11.48 -6.27
N ALA A 206 -8.10 -10.75 -7.19
CA ALA A 206 -7.70 -9.40 -7.56
C ALA A 206 -8.07 -8.43 -6.45
N VAL A 207 -7.08 -7.79 -5.80
CA VAL A 207 -7.29 -6.93 -4.63
C VAL A 207 -7.15 -5.44 -4.95
N ALA A 208 -6.38 -5.09 -5.97
CA ALA A 208 -6.18 -3.73 -6.45
C ALA A 208 -5.64 -3.73 -7.89
N PHE A 209 -5.64 -2.58 -8.53
CA PHE A 209 -4.93 -2.39 -9.80
C PHE A 209 -4.40 -0.96 -9.91
N THR A 210 -3.41 -0.77 -10.79
CA THR A 210 -2.88 0.54 -11.15
C THR A 210 -2.98 0.73 -12.66
N SER A 211 -3.44 1.93 -13.05
CA SER A 211 -3.51 2.38 -14.43
C SER A 211 -2.52 3.50 -14.69
N SER A 212 -1.93 3.49 -15.88
CA SER A 212 -1.13 4.62 -16.35
C SER A 212 -2.03 5.65 -17.02
N VAL A 213 -1.84 6.92 -16.67
CA VAL A 213 -2.48 8.02 -17.39
C VAL A 213 -1.83 8.12 -18.77
N LYS A 214 -2.65 8.02 -19.84
CA LYS A 214 -2.21 8.16 -21.22
C LYS A 214 -2.54 9.54 -21.75
#